data_b19ead3d8ca514f30109ebd45528c360
#
_entry.id   b19ead3d8ca514f30109ebd45528c360
#
_cell.length_a   1.000
_cell.length_b   1.000
_cell.length_c   1.000
_cell.angle_alpha   90.00
_cell.angle_beta   90.00
_cell.angle_gamma   90.00
#
_symmetry.space_group_name_H-M   'P 1'
#
loop_
_entity.id
_entity.type
_entity.pdbx_description
1 polymer ?
#
loop_
_entity_poly.entity_id
_entity_poly.type
_entity_poly.pdbx_seq_one_letter_code
_entity_poly.pdbx_strand_id
1 'polypeptide(L)' 'MDHENIKTGQIMYWARVLPKIDTYDLYELKVRTLYDTYFVAVDKRSKQSYIFSYKDINKTIFTEREKALICIKSEESKR' A
#
# COMPACT_ATOMS: atom_id res chain seq x y z
N MET A 1 -5.20 -3.66 17.22
CA MET A 1 -5.16 -3.32 16.73
C MET A 1 -4.58 -2.40 15.93
N ASP A 2 -4.08 -2.52 15.08
CA ASP A 2 -3.21 -1.77 14.49
C ASP A 2 -3.70 -1.02 13.35
N HIS A 3 -4.87 -1.19 12.87
CA HIS A 3 -5.43 -0.45 11.76
C HIS A 3 -6.10 0.83 12.23
N GLU A 4 -6.12 1.06 13.51
CA GLU A 4 -6.76 2.26 13.98
C GLU A 4 -6.02 3.51 13.58
N ASN A 5 -4.82 3.37 13.04
CA ASN A 5 -4.06 4.53 12.62
C ASN A 5 -4.41 5.05 11.25
N ILE A 6 -5.28 4.39 10.52
CA ILE A 6 -5.65 4.89 9.19
C ILE A 6 -7.07 5.43 9.20
N LYS A 7 -7.31 6.41 8.35
CA LYS A 7 -8.59 7.10 8.29
C LYS A 7 -9.03 7.25 6.84
N THR A 8 -10.34 7.40 6.65
CA THR A 8 -10.88 7.71 5.34
C THR A 8 -10.29 9.03 4.85
N GLY A 9 -9.84 9.06 3.62
CA GLY A 9 -9.23 10.24 3.04
C GLY A 9 -7.72 10.31 3.21
N GLN A 10 -7.16 9.41 4.00
CA GLN A 10 -5.72 9.40 4.25
C GLN A 10 -4.98 8.87 3.02
N ILE A 11 -3.79 9.42 2.78
CA ILE A 11 -2.94 8.95 1.70
C ILE A 11 -2.08 7.82 2.21
N MET A 12 -1.99 6.76 1.43
CA MET A 12 -1.13 5.62 1.74
C MET A 12 -0.29 5.28 0.52
N TYR A 13 0.77 4.52 0.73
CA TYR A 13 1.72 4.19 -0.33
C TYR A 13 1.85 2.68 -0.43
N TRP A 14 1.63 2.15 -1.60
CA TRP A 14 1.64 0.72 -1.85
C TRP A 14 2.90 0.35 -2.61
N ALA A 15 3.73 -0.49 -1.98
CA ALA A 15 4.91 -1.03 -2.61
C ALA A 15 4.47 -2.27 -3.38
N ARG A 16 4.15 -2.08 -4.65
CA ARG A 16 3.69 -3.18 -5.50
C ARG A 16 4.89 -3.90 -6.06
N VAL A 17 5.19 -5.05 -5.50
CA VAL A 17 6.37 -5.82 -5.86
C VAL A 17 5.95 -7.12 -6.51
N LEU A 18 6.32 -7.29 -7.77
CA LEU A 18 6.01 -8.49 -8.53
C LEU A 18 7.32 -9.03 -9.11
N PRO A 19 8.09 -9.77 -8.31
CA PRO A 19 9.43 -10.20 -8.74
C PRO A 19 9.44 -11.06 -9.99
N LYS A 20 8.40 -11.85 -10.19
CA LYS A 20 8.35 -12.75 -11.34
C LYS A 20 8.36 -12.02 -12.67
N ILE A 21 7.84 -10.82 -12.71
CA ILE A 21 7.85 -10.02 -13.92
C ILE A 21 8.68 -8.76 -13.74
N ASP A 22 9.53 -8.77 -12.69
CA ASP A 22 10.49 -7.69 -12.47
C ASP A 22 9.83 -6.32 -12.34
N THR A 23 8.71 -6.27 -11.65
CA THR A 23 7.96 -5.03 -11.46
C THR A 23 8.08 -4.56 -10.01
N TYR A 24 8.55 -3.33 -9.84
CA TYR A 24 8.73 -2.74 -8.52
C TYR A 24 8.21 -1.32 -8.57
N ASP A 25 6.94 -1.13 -8.25
CA ASP A 25 6.28 0.17 -8.36
C ASP A 25 5.80 0.72 -7.05
N LEU A 26 5.72 2.03 -6.97
CA LEU A 26 5.16 2.71 -5.82
C LEU A 26 3.87 3.39 -6.27
N TYR A 27 2.78 3.05 -5.58
CA TYR A 27 1.48 3.64 -5.88
C TYR A 27 1.06 4.53 -4.74
N GLU A 28 0.52 5.68 -5.06
CA GLU A 28 -0.03 6.59 -4.06
C GLU A 28 -1.56 6.44 -4.08
N LEU A 29 -2.12 6.01 -2.97
CA LEU A 29 -3.53 5.69 -2.87
C LEU A 29 -4.20 6.55 -1.81
N LYS A 30 -5.50 6.73 -1.97
CA LYS A 30 -6.29 7.46 -0.98
C LYS A 30 -7.31 6.51 -0.39
N VAL A 31 -7.35 6.40 0.92
CA VAL A 31 -8.28 5.50 1.60
C VAL A 31 -9.71 6.00 1.37
N ARG A 32 -10.54 5.13 0.84
CA ARG A 32 -11.91 5.48 0.53
C ARG A 32 -12.88 5.00 1.59
N THR A 33 -12.79 3.74 1.98
CA THR A 33 -13.73 3.14 2.92
C THR A 33 -13.00 2.17 3.84
N LEU A 34 -13.36 2.20 5.11
CA LEU A 34 -12.81 1.27 6.09
C LEU A 34 -13.88 0.28 6.50
N TYR A 35 -13.53 -1.01 6.40
CA TYR A 35 -14.40 -2.08 6.84
C TYR A 35 -13.75 -2.81 8.01
N ASP A 36 -14.41 -3.82 8.54
CA ASP A 36 -13.93 -4.51 9.74
C ASP A 36 -12.58 -5.20 9.54
N THR A 37 -12.42 -5.91 8.44
CA THR A 37 -11.22 -6.71 8.23
C THR A 37 -10.37 -6.23 7.07
N TYR A 38 -10.87 -5.27 6.30
CA TYR A 38 -10.14 -4.77 5.15
C TYR A 38 -10.55 -3.32 4.88
N PHE A 39 -9.85 -2.69 3.97
CA PHE A 39 -10.20 -1.34 3.54
C PHE A 39 -10.01 -1.20 2.04
N VAL A 40 -10.66 -0.18 1.48
CA VAL A 40 -10.57 0.10 0.05
C VAL A 40 -9.82 1.40 -0.15
N ALA A 41 -8.85 1.39 -1.03
CA ALA A 41 -8.10 2.58 -1.37
C ALA A 41 -8.12 2.77 -2.88
N VAL A 42 -8.09 4.01 -3.32
CA VAL A 42 -8.21 4.36 -4.74
C VAL A 42 -6.90 4.97 -5.22
N ASP A 43 -6.40 4.47 -6.35
CA ASP A 43 -5.21 5.01 -6.98
C ASP A 43 -5.50 6.43 -7.47
N LYS A 44 -4.67 7.36 -7.07
CA LYS A 44 -4.87 8.76 -7.43
C LYS A 44 -4.72 9.00 -8.92
N ARG A 45 -3.95 8.16 -9.60
CA ARG A 45 -3.76 8.34 -11.02
C ARG A 45 -4.83 7.68 -11.85
N SER A 46 -4.98 6.37 -11.70
CA SER A 46 -5.88 5.60 -12.54
C SER A 46 -7.31 5.59 -12.04
N LYS A 47 -7.51 6.01 -10.79
CA LYS A 47 -8.83 5.99 -10.14
C LYS A 47 -9.35 4.58 -9.91
N GLN A 48 -8.50 3.59 -10.01
CA GLN A 48 -8.90 2.23 -9.74
C GLN A 48 -8.93 1.96 -8.25
N SER A 49 -9.86 1.12 -7.81
CA SER A 49 -10.00 0.76 -6.41
C SER A 49 -9.28 -0.53 -6.14
N TYR A 50 -8.63 -0.59 -4.99
CA TYR A 50 -7.93 -1.79 -4.55
C TYR A 50 -8.34 -2.12 -3.13
N ILE A 51 -8.38 -3.41 -2.81
CA ILE A 51 -8.75 -3.88 -1.50
C ILE A 51 -7.51 -4.37 -0.77
N PHE A 52 -7.33 -3.91 0.46
CA PHE A 52 -6.18 -4.32 1.26
C PHE A 52 -6.65 -4.83 2.62
N SER A 53 -5.98 -5.86 3.12
CA SER A 53 -6.21 -6.31 4.48
C SER A 53 -5.44 -5.41 5.43
N TYR A 54 -5.96 -5.22 6.63
CA TYR A 54 -5.21 -4.47 7.64
C TYR A 54 -3.89 -5.15 7.98
N LYS A 55 -3.79 -6.44 7.71
CA LYS A 55 -2.54 -7.17 7.93
C LYS A 55 -1.43 -6.74 6.97
N ASP A 56 -1.81 -6.10 5.86
CA ASP A 56 -0.82 -5.65 4.88
C ASP A 56 -0.19 -4.33 5.25
N ILE A 57 -0.73 -3.64 6.26
CA ILE A 57 -0.16 -2.37 6.69
C ILE A 57 1.23 -2.63 7.28
N ASN A 58 2.20 -1.86 6.81
CA ASN A 58 3.61 -1.98 7.17
C ASN A 58 4.27 -3.23 6.57
N LYS A 59 3.58 -3.92 5.67
CA LYS A 59 4.17 -5.03 4.92
C LYS A 59 4.26 -4.67 3.45
N THR A 60 3.14 -4.33 2.83
CA THR A 60 3.11 -3.95 1.43
C THR A 60 2.52 -2.58 1.24
N ILE A 61 1.68 -2.11 2.18
CA ILE A 61 1.11 -0.78 2.10
C ILE A 61 1.51 -0.01 3.36
N PHE A 62 1.90 1.25 3.18
CA PHE A 62 2.50 2.03 4.24
C PHE A 62 1.85 3.40 4.33
N THR A 63 1.92 3.99 5.53
CA THR A 63 1.42 5.35 5.73
C THR A 63 2.49 6.38 5.37
N GLU A 64 3.74 5.97 5.24
CA GLU A 64 4.84 6.86 4.90
C GLU A 64 5.51 6.43 3.61
N ARG A 65 5.76 7.40 2.75
CA ARG A 65 6.36 7.12 1.45
C ARG A 65 7.74 6.49 1.59
N GLU A 66 8.54 6.97 2.53
CA GLU A 66 9.89 6.46 2.70
C GLU A 66 9.91 4.98 3.06
N LYS A 67 8.96 4.56 3.88
CA LYS A 67 8.92 3.15 4.27
C LYS A 67 8.56 2.26 3.08
N ALA A 68 7.68 2.74 2.22
CA ALA A 68 7.34 2.00 1.01
C ALA A 68 8.54 1.90 0.07
N LEU A 69 9.31 2.98 -0.05
CA LEU A 69 10.51 2.95 -0.89
C LEU A 69 11.56 2.00 -0.35
N ILE A 70 11.72 1.95 0.97
CA ILE A 70 12.66 1.03 1.58
C ILE A 70 12.24 -0.41 1.30
N CYS A 71 10.94 -0.68 1.37
CA CYS A 71 10.43 -2.01 1.07
C CYS A 71 10.76 -2.40 -0.38
N ILE A 72 10.55 -1.49 -1.31
CA ILE A 72 10.84 -1.75 -2.72
C ILE A 72 12.32 -2.02 -2.93
N LYS A 73 13.17 -1.20 -2.34
CA LYS A 73 14.61 -1.39 -2.49
C LYS A 73 15.08 -2.70 -1.88
N SER A 74 14.48 -3.07 -0.74
CA SER A 74 14.83 -4.32 -0.09
C SER A 74 14.47 -5.51 -0.98
N GLU A 75 13.30 -5.45 -1.61
CA GLU A 75 12.90 -6.54 -2.49
C GLU A 75 13.75 -6.61 -3.75
N GLU A 76 14.11 -5.46 -4.30
CA GLU A 76 14.97 -5.44 -5.48
C GLU A 76 16.33 -6.05 -5.18
N SER A 77 16.86 -5.82 -4.01
CA SER A 77 18.20 -6.34 -3.69
C SER A 77 18.19 -7.82 -3.39
N LYS A 78 17.04 -8.44 -3.31
CA LYS A 78 16.97 -9.90 -3.10
C LYS A 78 17.04 -10.68 -4.40
N ARG A 79 17.12 -10.01 -5.51
CA ARG A 79 17.12 -10.66 -6.82
C ARG A 79 18.38 -11.47 -7.08
#